data_09ef9441703d1e1a2d680daaf052f5e3
#
_entry.id   09ef9441703d1e1a2d680daaf052f5e3
#
_cell.length_a   1.000
_cell.length_b   1.000
_cell.length_c   1.000
_cell.angle_alpha   90.00
_cell.angle_beta   90.00
_cell.angle_gamma   90.00
#
_symmetry.space_group_name_H-M   'P 1'
#
loop_
_entity.id
_entity.type
_entity.pdbx_description
1 polymer ?
#
loop_
_entity_poly.entity_id
_entity_poly.type
_entity_poly.pdbx_seq_one_letter_code
_entity_poly.pdbx_strand_id
1 'polypeptide(L)'
;MDYYRQITALWYRFPLFWRFQLIGWTGFAILTLPIKFSLDSTLSNVAGAFVVRDGFSFVVTLGMRSIYRRVYRSNKEPGLIAASIAVVSVTAGAIQIPVFYFLGEIFPYEERTVFSRSVPLGVFYYRTGLFTCWSLLYFGVKKVREDMEKDLRLALVESERRNAQLQMLRAQMNPHFLFNALNAIQAEIGNPNVPVKRAVKELT
;
A
#
# COMPACT_ATOMS: atom_id res chain seq x y z
N MET A 1 28.05 -4.71 -5.84
CA MET A 1 27.00 -4.53 -4.80
C MET A 1 26.31 -3.17 -4.87
N ASP A 2 26.90 -2.11 -5.39
CA ASP A 2 26.32 -0.76 -5.43
C ASP A 2 25.17 -0.59 -6.42
N TYR A 3 25.20 -1.31 -7.57
CA TYR A 3 24.17 -1.23 -8.60
C TYR A 3 22.77 -1.66 -8.09
N TYR A 4 22.69 -2.76 -7.30
CA TYR A 4 21.44 -3.21 -6.70
C TYR A 4 20.89 -2.22 -5.64
N ARG A 5 21.77 -1.58 -4.88
CA ARG A 5 21.37 -0.54 -3.92
C ARG A 5 20.83 0.71 -4.61
N GLN A 6 21.40 1.08 -5.75
CA GLN A 6 20.90 2.23 -6.53
C GLN A 6 19.55 1.94 -7.17
N ILE A 7 19.33 0.75 -7.75
CA ILE A 7 18.04 0.35 -8.34
C ILE A 7 16.96 0.28 -7.26
N THR A 8 17.27 -0.34 -6.11
CA THR A 8 16.32 -0.41 -4.99
C THR A 8 15.99 0.98 -4.45
N ALA A 9 16.96 1.87 -4.31
CA ALA A 9 16.73 3.25 -3.87
C ALA A 9 15.86 4.04 -4.86
N LEU A 10 16.07 3.90 -6.17
CA LEU A 10 15.23 4.48 -7.20
C LEU A 10 13.82 3.91 -7.16
N TRP A 11 13.69 2.60 -7.00
CA TRP A 11 12.39 1.93 -6.89
C TRP A 11 11.58 2.43 -5.69
N TYR A 12 12.23 2.64 -4.54
CA TYR A 12 11.57 3.17 -3.34
C TYR A 12 11.16 4.65 -3.47
N ARG A 13 11.72 5.42 -4.39
CA ARG A 13 11.29 6.80 -4.71
C ARG A 13 9.99 6.84 -5.52
N PHE A 14 9.65 5.78 -6.26
CA PHE A 14 8.39 5.72 -6.99
C PHE A 14 7.20 5.66 -6.03
N PRO A 15 6.15 6.46 -6.26
CA PRO A 15 4.91 6.34 -5.48
C PRO A 15 4.39 4.91 -5.50
N LEU A 16 3.90 4.43 -4.36
CA LEU A 16 3.43 3.05 -4.17
C LEU A 16 2.44 2.61 -5.25
N PHE A 17 1.56 3.50 -5.67
CA PHE A 17 0.61 3.25 -6.74
C PHE A 17 1.29 2.77 -8.04
N TRP A 18 2.34 3.47 -8.49
CA TRP A 18 3.03 3.12 -9.72
C TRP A 18 3.72 1.76 -9.63
N ARG A 19 4.25 1.42 -8.45
CA ARG A 19 4.82 0.09 -8.22
C ARG A 19 3.76 -1.00 -8.40
N PHE A 20 2.59 -0.84 -7.77
CA PHE A 20 1.47 -1.77 -7.93
C PHE A 20 0.97 -1.83 -9.36
N GLN A 21 0.86 -0.68 -10.01
CA GLN A 21 0.40 -0.60 -11.39
C GLN A 21 1.34 -1.36 -12.33
N LEU A 22 2.64 -1.12 -12.24
CA LEU A 22 3.63 -1.79 -13.07
C LEU A 22 3.73 -3.28 -12.76
N ILE A 23 3.87 -3.66 -11.49
CA ILE A 23 3.93 -5.08 -11.10
C ILE A 23 2.66 -5.81 -11.50
N GLY A 24 1.49 -5.25 -11.21
CA GLY A 24 0.20 -5.88 -11.49
C GLY A 24 0.01 -6.11 -12.99
N TRP A 25 0.24 -5.10 -13.82
CA TRP A 25 0.07 -5.23 -15.27
C TRP A 25 1.15 -6.07 -15.92
N THR A 26 2.40 -6.01 -15.46
CA THR A 26 3.47 -6.90 -15.94
C THR A 26 3.18 -8.35 -15.54
N GLY A 27 2.77 -8.59 -14.30
CA GLY A 27 2.38 -9.92 -13.84
C GLY A 27 1.17 -10.47 -14.62
N PHE A 28 0.15 -9.64 -14.85
CA PHE A 28 -1.01 -10.00 -15.67
C PHE A 28 -0.60 -10.33 -17.12
N ALA A 29 0.27 -9.54 -17.70
CA ALA A 29 0.80 -9.77 -19.02
C ALA A 29 1.51 -11.12 -19.15
N ILE A 30 2.42 -11.42 -18.21
CA ILE A 30 3.16 -12.69 -18.16
C ILE A 30 2.19 -13.86 -17.97
N LEU A 31 1.23 -13.74 -17.05
CA LEU A 31 0.25 -14.78 -16.78
C LEU A 31 -0.64 -15.12 -17.99
N THR A 32 -0.98 -14.10 -18.79
CA THR A 32 -1.84 -14.27 -19.98
C THR A 32 -1.10 -14.64 -21.24
N LEU A 33 0.24 -14.57 -21.25
CA LEU A 33 1.08 -14.94 -22.41
C LEU A 33 0.80 -16.33 -22.97
N PRO A 34 0.75 -17.43 -22.16
CA PRO A 34 0.49 -18.76 -22.70
C PRO A 34 -0.87 -18.85 -23.39
N ILE A 35 -1.89 -18.19 -22.86
CA ILE A 35 -3.23 -18.15 -23.43
C ILE A 35 -3.21 -17.41 -24.78
N LYS A 36 -2.49 -16.29 -24.85
CA LYS A 36 -2.36 -15.52 -26.11
C LYS A 36 -1.66 -16.33 -27.20
N PHE A 37 -0.59 -17.03 -26.85
CA PHE A 37 0.12 -17.90 -27.80
C PHE A 37 -0.67 -19.16 -28.21
N SER A 38 -1.58 -19.64 -27.38
CA SER A 38 -2.48 -20.74 -27.75
C SER A 38 -3.59 -20.31 -28.72
N LEU A 39 -3.96 -19.03 -28.69
CA LEU A 39 -4.97 -18.45 -29.57
C LEU A 39 -4.38 -17.96 -30.89
N ASP A 40 -3.15 -17.48 -30.89
CA ASP A 40 -2.42 -17.02 -32.07
C ASP A 40 -0.93 -17.31 -31.91
N SER A 41 -0.35 -18.04 -32.85
CA SER A 41 1.07 -18.42 -32.84
C SER A 41 1.99 -17.32 -33.39
N THR A 42 1.42 -16.24 -33.95
CA THR A 42 2.19 -15.17 -34.60
C THR A 42 2.61 -14.12 -33.59
N LEU A 43 3.90 -13.95 -33.40
CA LEU A 43 4.47 -13.01 -32.42
C LEU A 43 3.96 -11.57 -32.61
N SER A 44 3.77 -11.11 -33.85
CA SER A 44 3.26 -9.79 -34.17
C SER A 44 1.82 -9.58 -33.65
N ASN A 45 0.97 -10.59 -33.80
CA ASN A 45 -0.43 -10.54 -33.37
C ASN A 45 -0.53 -10.59 -31.84
N VAL A 46 0.28 -11.45 -31.19
CA VAL A 46 0.37 -11.51 -29.72
C VAL A 46 0.86 -10.18 -29.15
N ALA A 47 1.87 -9.56 -29.78
CA ALA A 47 2.38 -8.23 -29.38
C ALA A 47 1.34 -7.13 -29.61
N GLY A 48 0.63 -7.15 -30.75
CA GLY A 48 -0.45 -6.22 -31.04
C GLY A 48 -1.60 -6.33 -30.03
N ALA A 49 -2.07 -7.54 -29.75
CA ALA A 49 -3.09 -7.79 -28.74
C ALA A 49 -2.66 -7.30 -27.34
N PHE A 50 -1.38 -7.46 -26.99
CA PHE A 50 -0.83 -6.95 -25.73
C PHE A 50 -0.88 -5.42 -25.67
N VAL A 51 -0.32 -4.73 -26.68
CA VAL A 51 -0.24 -3.26 -26.68
C VAL A 51 -1.63 -2.63 -26.73
N VAL A 52 -2.50 -3.11 -27.62
CA VAL A 52 -3.81 -2.51 -27.85
C VAL A 52 -4.76 -2.85 -26.70
N ARG A 53 -4.88 -4.11 -26.33
CA ARG A 53 -5.88 -4.57 -25.37
C ARG A 53 -5.47 -4.30 -23.93
N ASP A 54 -4.27 -4.68 -23.57
CA ASP A 54 -3.81 -4.55 -22.18
C ASP A 54 -3.28 -3.14 -21.91
N GLY A 55 -2.64 -2.50 -22.91
CA GLY A 55 -2.23 -1.09 -22.83
C GLY A 55 -3.43 -0.15 -22.64
N PHE A 56 -4.54 -0.37 -23.36
CA PHE A 56 -5.76 0.40 -23.15
C PHE A 56 -6.36 0.15 -21.76
N SER A 57 -6.38 -1.10 -21.28
CA SER A 57 -6.84 -1.43 -19.94
C SER A 57 -5.98 -0.76 -18.86
N PHE A 58 -4.67 -0.67 -19.07
CA PHE A 58 -3.77 0.09 -18.20
C PHE A 58 -4.20 1.56 -18.10
N VAL A 59 -4.49 2.21 -19.24
CA VAL A 59 -4.95 3.60 -19.27
C VAL A 59 -6.30 3.77 -18.57
N VAL A 60 -7.23 2.84 -18.78
CA VAL A 60 -8.54 2.84 -18.10
C VAL A 60 -8.37 2.80 -16.57
N THR A 61 -7.45 1.98 -16.04
CA THR A 61 -7.20 1.94 -14.59
C THR A 61 -6.61 3.24 -14.03
N LEU A 62 -5.90 4.03 -14.83
CA LEU A 62 -5.49 5.39 -14.42
C LEU A 62 -6.69 6.33 -14.29
N GLY A 63 -7.65 6.24 -15.20
CA GLY A 63 -8.93 6.96 -15.14
C GLY A 63 -9.74 6.57 -13.90
N MET A 64 -9.89 5.25 -13.67
CA MET A 64 -10.57 4.70 -12.49
C MET A 64 -9.96 5.22 -11.19
N ARG A 65 -8.62 5.24 -11.09
CA ARG A 65 -7.92 5.82 -9.93
C ARG A 65 -8.32 7.27 -9.69
N SER A 66 -8.45 8.07 -10.73
CA SER A 66 -8.82 9.50 -10.60
C SER A 66 -10.20 9.65 -9.98
N ILE A 67 -11.16 8.81 -10.40
CA ILE A 67 -12.52 8.75 -9.85
C ILE A 67 -12.46 8.29 -8.38
N TYR A 68 -11.78 7.19 -8.09
CA TYR A 68 -11.66 6.65 -6.74
C TYR A 68 -10.99 7.61 -5.75
N ARG A 69 -9.99 8.36 -6.20
CA ARG A 69 -9.37 9.40 -5.36
C ARG A 69 -10.38 10.50 -5.00
N ARG A 70 -11.26 10.86 -5.93
CA ARG A 70 -12.29 11.89 -5.71
C ARG A 70 -13.37 11.38 -4.75
N VAL A 71 -13.90 10.17 -4.99
CA VAL A 71 -14.89 9.53 -4.11
C VAL A 71 -14.36 9.37 -2.69
N TYR A 72 -13.18 8.79 -2.55
CA TYR A 72 -12.57 8.54 -1.23
C TYR A 72 -12.22 9.81 -0.45
N ARG A 73 -11.95 10.91 -1.16
CA ARG A 73 -11.70 12.20 -0.51
C ARG A 73 -13.02 12.83 -0.03
N SER A 74 -14.10 12.62 -0.76
CA SER A 74 -15.43 13.16 -0.42
C SER A 74 -16.07 12.38 0.73
N ASN A 75 -16.04 11.06 0.66
CA ASN A 75 -16.65 10.20 1.68
C ASN A 75 -15.90 8.86 1.79
N LYS A 76 -15.69 8.40 3.03
CA LYS A 76 -15.03 7.12 3.34
C LYS A 76 -16.02 6.02 3.76
N GLU A 77 -17.31 6.23 3.55
CA GLU A 77 -18.33 5.26 3.88
C GLU A 77 -18.18 3.98 3.06
N PRO A 78 -18.13 2.79 3.70
CA PRO A 78 -17.88 1.53 3.00
C PRO A 78 -18.90 1.24 1.90
N GLY A 79 -20.17 1.60 2.12
CA GLY A 79 -21.24 1.42 1.13
C GLY A 79 -21.01 2.23 -0.14
N LEU A 80 -20.60 3.49 -0.02
CA LEU A 80 -20.27 4.35 -1.16
C LEU A 80 -19.04 3.88 -1.91
N ILE A 81 -18.03 3.36 -1.18
CA ILE A 81 -16.84 2.77 -1.80
C ILE A 81 -17.25 1.53 -2.61
N ALA A 82 -18.04 0.63 -2.03
CA ALA A 82 -18.51 -0.58 -2.71
C ALA A 82 -19.35 -0.24 -3.96
N ALA A 83 -20.27 0.70 -3.83
CA ALA A 83 -21.07 1.17 -4.96
C ALA A 83 -20.19 1.80 -6.07
N SER A 84 -19.19 2.59 -5.69
CA SER A 84 -18.24 3.17 -6.66
C SER A 84 -17.42 2.10 -7.38
N ILE A 85 -16.99 1.05 -6.68
CA ILE A 85 -16.29 -0.10 -7.31
C ILE A 85 -17.20 -0.75 -8.34
N ALA A 86 -18.44 -1.07 -7.97
CA ALA A 86 -19.38 -1.72 -8.87
C ALA A 86 -19.64 -0.87 -10.13
N VAL A 87 -20.05 0.39 -9.95
CA VAL A 87 -20.39 1.29 -11.06
C VAL A 87 -19.18 1.53 -11.96
N VAL A 88 -18.02 1.88 -11.40
CA VAL A 88 -16.84 2.22 -12.18
C VAL A 88 -16.28 0.99 -12.92
N SER A 89 -16.29 -0.19 -12.31
CA SER A 89 -15.81 -1.43 -12.95
C SER A 89 -16.74 -1.87 -14.09
N VAL A 90 -18.05 -1.79 -13.89
CA VAL A 90 -19.05 -2.09 -14.94
C VAL A 90 -18.92 -1.11 -16.10
N THR A 91 -18.82 0.17 -15.82
CA THR A 91 -18.65 1.22 -16.85
C THR A 91 -17.34 1.03 -17.62
N ALA A 92 -16.23 0.74 -16.90
CA ALA A 92 -14.95 0.47 -17.52
C ALA A 92 -14.98 -0.77 -18.42
N GLY A 93 -15.66 -1.84 -17.99
CA GLY A 93 -15.87 -3.04 -18.79
C GLY A 93 -16.70 -2.76 -20.05
N ALA A 94 -17.75 -1.96 -19.92
CA ALA A 94 -18.62 -1.60 -21.04
C ALA A 94 -17.89 -0.72 -22.09
N ILE A 95 -17.09 0.25 -21.65
CA ILE A 95 -16.29 1.12 -22.54
C ILE A 95 -15.26 0.31 -23.34
N GLN A 96 -14.76 -0.78 -22.80
CA GLN A 96 -13.78 -1.62 -23.51
C GLN A 96 -14.34 -2.32 -24.74
N ILE A 97 -15.64 -2.60 -24.78
CA ILE A 97 -16.26 -3.32 -25.91
C ILE A 97 -16.12 -2.53 -27.24
N PRO A 98 -16.65 -1.30 -27.34
CA PRO A 98 -16.55 -0.55 -28.62
C PRO A 98 -15.09 -0.23 -28.98
N VAL A 99 -14.24 0.04 -28.00
CA VAL A 99 -12.82 0.29 -28.23
C VAL A 99 -12.12 -0.96 -28.78
N PHE A 100 -12.44 -2.13 -28.25
CA PHE A 100 -11.93 -3.40 -28.75
C PHE A 100 -12.29 -3.64 -30.22
N TYR A 101 -13.56 -3.40 -30.61
CA TYR A 101 -13.99 -3.52 -31.98
C TYR A 101 -13.32 -2.49 -32.89
N PHE A 102 -13.27 -1.22 -32.48
CA PHE A 102 -12.61 -0.16 -33.24
C PHE A 102 -11.12 -0.41 -33.47
N LEU A 103 -10.41 -0.81 -32.43
CA LEU A 103 -8.97 -1.12 -32.54
C LEU A 103 -8.73 -2.41 -33.35
N GLY A 104 -9.64 -3.38 -33.31
CA GLY A 104 -9.57 -4.58 -34.11
C GLY A 104 -9.77 -4.32 -35.62
N GLU A 105 -10.43 -3.23 -36.03
CA GLU A 105 -10.48 -2.81 -37.43
C GLU A 105 -9.13 -2.21 -37.88
N ILE A 106 -8.45 -1.47 -37.01
CA ILE A 106 -7.16 -0.83 -37.33
C ILE A 106 -6.02 -1.84 -37.29
N PHE A 107 -6.06 -2.76 -36.34
CA PHE A 107 -5.06 -3.82 -36.15
C PHE A 107 -5.74 -5.18 -36.30
N PRO A 108 -5.88 -5.71 -37.51
CA PRO A 108 -6.50 -7.00 -37.73
C PRO A 108 -5.58 -8.11 -37.17
N TYR A 109 -5.93 -8.64 -36.03
CA TYR A 109 -5.32 -9.84 -35.44
C TYR A 109 -6.33 -11.01 -35.49
N GLU A 110 -5.84 -12.22 -35.70
CA GLU A 110 -6.66 -13.42 -35.96
C GLU A 110 -7.59 -13.83 -34.80
N GLU A 111 -7.38 -13.32 -33.60
CA GLU A 111 -8.29 -13.50 -32.47
C GLU A 111 -9.77 -13.11 -32.78
N ARG A 112 -10.00 -12.41 -33.90
CA ARG A 112 -11.33 -12.04 -34.41
C ARG A 112 -12.25 -13.27 -34.62
N THR A 113 -11.68 -14.40 -34.97
CA THR A 113 -12.49 -15.57 -35.36
C THR A 113 -13.08 -16.34 -34.19
N VAL A 114 -12.39 -16.37 -33.04
CA VAL A 114 -12.83 -17.16 -31.86
C VAL A 114 -13.67 -16.31 -30.90
N PHE A 115 -13.33 -15.05 -30.71
CA PHE A 115 -14.02 -14.17 -29.75
C PHE A 115 -15.04 -13.21 -30.39
N SER A 116 -15.02 -12.95 -31.69
CA SER A 116 -15.80 -11.86 -32.29
C SER A 116 -17.26 -12.22 -32.61
N ARG A 117 -17.59 -13.50 -32.81
CA ARG A 117 -18.95 -13.91 -33.22
C ARG A 117 -19.89 -14.28 -32.09
N SER A 118 -19.40 -14.66 -30.94
CA SER A 118 -20.28 -15.25 -29.93
C SER A 118 -20.29 -14.53 -28.56
N VAL A 119 -19.39 -13.59 -28.24
CA VAL A 119 -19.28 -13.21 -26.82
C VAL A 119 -18.94 -11.74 -26.52
N PRO A 120 -19.69 -10.74 -26.99
CA PRO A 120 -19.60 -9.41 -26.37
C PRO A 120 -19.82 -9.48 -24.85
N LEU A 121 -20.72 -10.36 -24.41
CA LEU A 121 -21.01 -10.61 -23.00
C LEU A 121 -19.84 -11.26 -22.25
N GLY A 122 -19.15 -12.24 -22.83
CA GLY A 122 -17.99 -12.88 -22.18
C GLY A 122 -16.82 -11.91 -21.99
N VAL A 123 -16.52 -11.12 -23.01
CA VAL A 123 -15.50 -10.05 -22.91
C VAL A 123 -15.92 -9.03 -21.85
N PHE A 124 -17.17 -8.62 -21.82
CA PHE A 124 -17.70 -7.71 -20.80
C PHE A 124 -17.53 -8.25 -19.39
N TYR A 125 -17.98 -9.47 -19.12
CA TYR A 125 -17.85 -10.09 -17.79
C TYR A 125 -16.39 -10.26 -17.38
N TYR A 126 -15.54 -10.73 -18.28
CA TYR A 126 -14.12 -10.89 -18.03
C TYR A 126 -13.44 -9.55 -17.67
N ARG A 127 -13.71 -8.49 -18.45
CA ARG A 127 -13.14 -7.16 -18.21
C ARG A 127 -13.69 -6.51 -16.95
N THR A 128 -14.99 -6.62 -16.72
CA THR A 128 -15.61 -6.15 -15.48
C THR A 128 -15.01 -6.84 -14.26
N GLY A 129 -14.85 -8.17 -14.33
CA GLY A 129 -14.19 -8.93 -13.26
C GLY A 129 -12.74 -8.49 -13.02
N LEU A 130 -11.96 -8.28 -14.09
CA LEU A 130 -10.60 -7.79 -14.00
C LEU A 130 -10.53 -6.41 -13.30
N PHE A 131 -11.38 -5.46 -13.72
CA PHE A 131 -11.42 -4.13 -13.14
C PHE A 131 -11.95 -4.13 -11.70
N THR A 132 -12.89 -5.02 -11.39
CA THR A 132 -13.35 -5.21 -10.01
C THR A 132 -12.22 -5.73 -9.13
N CYS A 133 -11.50 -6.74 -9.57
CA CYS A 133 -10.33 -7.28 -8.86
C CYS A 133 -9.25 -6.21 -8.65
N TRP A 134 -8.93 -5.45 -9.70
CA TRP A 134 -8.00 -4.32 -9.60
C TRP A 134 -8.48 -3.27 -8.59
N SER A 135 -9.76 -2.95 -8.57
CA SER A 135 -10.36 -1.97 -7.66
C SER A 135 -10.29 -2.44 -6.20
N LEU A 136 -10.59 -3.72 -5.96
CA LEU A 136 -10.49 -4.31 -4.63
C LEU A 136 -9.04 -4.30 -4.12
N LEU A 137 -8.08 -4.64 -4.97
CA LEU A 137 -6.65 -4.54 -4.65
C LEU A 137 -6.23 -3.10 -4.34
N TYR A 138 -6.68 -2.14 -5.15
CA TYR A 138 -6.39 -0.73 -4.93
C TYR A 138 -6.89 -0.23 -3.57
N PHE A 139 -8.14 -0.51 -3.22
CA PHE A 139 -8.70 -0.11 -1.93
C PHE A 139 -8.14 -0.92 -0.78
N GLY A 140 -7.88 -2.22 -0.97
CA GLY A 140 -7.26 -3.08 0.04
C GLY A 140 -5.88 -2.57 0.46
N VAL A 141 -5.00 -2.31 -0.51
CA VAL A 141 -3.67 -1.74 -0.24
C VAL A 141 -3.77 -0.37 0.42
N LYS A 142 -4.70 0.46 -0.03
CA LYS A 142 -4.92 1.79 0.54
C LYS A 142 -5.38 1.69 1.99
N LYS A 143 -6.30 0.78 2.29
CA LYS A 143 -6.83 0.55 3.65
C LYS A 143 -5.73 0.06 4.59
N VAL A 144 -4.98 -0.99 4.19
CA VAL A 144 -3.87 -1.54 4.98
C VAL A 144 -2.85 -0.44 5.31
N ARG A 145 -2.51 0.40 4.33
CA ARG A 145 -1.58 1.50 4.55
C ARG A 145 -2.11 2.54 5.54
N GLU A 146 -3.38 2.94 5.42
CA GLU A 146 -3.99 3.89 6.36
C GLU A 146 -4.03 3.32 7.79
N ASP A 147 -4.28 2.04 7.93
CA ASP A 147 -4.30 1.39 9.25
C ASP A 147 -2.88 1.31 9.83
N MET A 148 -1.87 0.93 9.04
CA MET A 148 -0.47 0.96 9.48
C MET A 148 0.00 2.38 9.88
N GLU A 149 -0.41 3.42 9.14
CA GLU A 149 -0.08 4.81 9.48
C GLU A 149 -0.77 5.24 10.80
N LYS A 150 -1.99 4.77 11.08
CA LYS A 150 -2.69 5.01 12.36
C LYS A 150 -1.98 4.31 13.51
N ASP A 151 -1.63 3.03 13.35
CA ASP A 151 -0.97 2.24 14.38
C ASP A 151 0.39 2.86 14.75
N LEU A 152 1.15 3.30 13.76
CA LEU A 152 2.40 4.01 13.98
C LEU A 152 2.21 5.31 14.78
N ARG A 153 1.18 6.11 14.42
CA ARG A 153 0.87 7.34 15.15
C ARG A 153 0.47 7.05 16.60
N LEU A 154 -0.35 6.02 16.83
CA LEU A 154 -0.75 5.61 18.18
C LEU A 154 0.46 5.17 19.00
N ALA A 155 1.36 4.38 18.43
CA ALA A 155 2.61 3.96 19.09
C ALA A 155 3.52 5.14 19.47
N LEU A 156 3.63 6.15 18.60
CA LEU A 156 4.38 7.37 18.89
C LEU A 156 3.76 8.15 20.05
N VAL A 157 2.44 8.39 20.03
CA VAL A 157 1.73 9.09 21.11
C VAL A 157 1.86 8.35 22.44
N GLU A 158 1.77 7.02 22.43
CA GLU A 158 1.96 6.22 23.65
C GLU A 158 3.40 6.31 24.19
N SER A 159 4.41 6.30 23.29
CA SER A 159 5.80 6.50 23.67
C SER A 159 6.04 7.87 24.30
N GLU A 160 5.49 8.94 23.71
CA GLU A 160 5.57 10.29 24.27
C GLU A 160 4.90 10.38 25.64
N ARG A 161 3.72 9.76 25.79
CA ARG A 161 3.01 9.69 27.09
C ARG A 161 3.85 9.00 28.15
N ARG A 162 4.47 7.85 27.83
CA ARG A 162 5.36 7.13 28.76
C ARG A 162 6.56 7.98 29.15
N ASN A 163 7.17 8.66 28.19
CA ASN A 163 8.31 9.54 28.46
C ASN A 163 7.90 10.71 29.36
N ALA A 164 6.75 11.33 29.14
CA ALA A 164 6.22 12.39 30.00
C ALA A 164 5.94 11.89 31.43
N GLN A 165 5.36 10.69 31.57
CA GLN A 165 5.16 10.06 32.89
C GLN A 165 6.49 9.81 33.62
N LEU A 166 7.51 9.30 32.91
CA LEU A 166 8.84 9.11 33.50
C LEU A 166 9.48 10.43 33.91
N GLN A 167 9.34 11.49 33.13
CA GLN A 167 9.81 12.82 33.49
C GLN A 167 9.09 13.37 34.73
N MET A 168 7.77 13.18 34.80
CA MET A 168 6.97 13.59 35.94
C MET A 168 7.42 12.84 37.23
N LEU A 169 7.62 11.52 37.14
CA LEU A 169 8.12 10.72 38.26
C LEU A 169 9.52 11.16 38.69
N ARG A 170 10.41 11.44 37.73
CA ARG A 170 11.76 12.00 38.05
C ARG A 170 11.69 13.38 38.70
N ALA A 171 10.75 14.21 38.29
CA ALA A 171 10.55 15.53 38.89
C ALA A 171 9.99 15.43 40.33
N GLN A 172 9.18 14.39 40.62
CA GLN A 172 8.68 14.13 41.98
C GLN A 172 9.78 13.60 42.93
N MET A 173 10.80 12.94 42.38
CA MET A 173 11.98 12.58 43.14
C MET A 173 12.84 13.85 43.28
N ASN A 174 12.71 14.57 44.41
CA ASN A 174 13.47 15.78 44.66
C ASN A 174 14.98 15.54 44.43
N PRO A 175 15.59 16.03 43.34
CA PRO A 175 16.99 15.73 43.04
C PRO A 175 17.93 16.21 44.14
N HIS A 176 17.57 17.30 44.79
CA HIS A 176 18.33 17.89 45.89
C HIS A 176 18.35 16.98 47.14
N PHE A 177 17.23 16.31 47.42
CA PHE A 177 17.16 15.33 48.50
C PHE A 177 18.05 14.14 48.22
N LEU A 178 18.01 13.60 46.98
CA LEU A 178 18.88 12.48 46.57
C LEU A 178 20.36 12.82 46.64
N PHE A 179 20.76 14.02 46.16
CA PHE A 179 22.11 14.48 46.23
C PHE A 179 22.56 14.68 47.67
N ASN A 180 21.71 15.22 48.54
CA ASN A 180 22.03 15.39 49.95
C ASN A 180 22.17 14.07 50.68
N ALA A 181 21.28 13.09 50.40
CA ALA A 181 21.33 11.74 50.96
C ALA A 181 22.63 11.00 50.50
N LEU A 182 22.95 11.07 49.20
CA LEU A 182 24.18 10.47 48.67
C LEU A 182 25.44 11.12 49.27
N ASN A 183 25.47 12.43 49.39
CA ASN A 183 26.58 13.13 50.02
C ASN A 183 26.73 12.79 51.50
N ALA A 184 25.62 12.65 52.23
CA ALA A 184 25.64 12.20 53.63
C ALA A 184 26.18 10.78 53.77
N ILE A 185 25.73 9.86 52.93
CA ILE A 185 26.24 8.47 52.88
C ILE A 185 27.75 8.45 52.54
N GLN A 186 28.16 9.27 51.58
CA GLN A 186 29.58 9.32 51.16
C GLN A 186 30.49 9.92 52.25
N ALA A 187 29.99 10.92 52.97
CA ALA A 187 30.74 11.49 54.14
C ALA A 187 30.83 10.47 55.30
N GLU A 188 29.82 9.64 55.46
CA GLU A 188 29.79 8.62 56.53
C GLU A 188 30.66 7.40 56.21
N ILE A 189 30.76 7.00 54.96
CA ILE A 189 31.67 5.96 54.46
C ILE A 189 33.15 6.41 54.57
N GLY A 190 33.42 7.70 54.39
CA GLY A 190 34.76 8.29 54.52
C GLY A 190 35.25 8.41 55.98
N ASN A 191 34.41 8.14 56.98
CA ASN A 191 34.75 8.25 58.38
C ASN A 191 34.81 6.84 59.02
N PRO A 192 36.01 6.30 59.32
CA PRO A 192 36.20 4.91 59.75
C PRO A 192 35.56 4.60 61.14
N ASN A 193 34.99 5.56 61.85
CA ASN A 193 34.48 5.41 63.20
C ASN A 193 32.95 5.37 63.31
N VAL A 194 32.22 5.38 62.22
CA VAL A 194 30.73 5.39 62.28
C VAL A 194 30.19 4.14 61.57
N PRO A 195 29.43 3.28 62.30
CA PRO A 195 28.88 2.09 61.67
C PRO A 195 27.81 2.43 60.66
N VAL A 196 27.96 1.96 59.42
CA VAL A 196 27.06 2.11 58.25
C VAL A 196 25.59 1.76 58.54
N LYS A 197 25.31 1.01 59.60
CA LYS A 197 23.98 0.67 60.09
C LYS A 197 23.09 1.86 60.49
N ARG A 198 23.68 3.01 60.85
CA ARG A 198 22.90 4.18 61.28
C ARG A 198 22.35 4.96 60.09
N ALA A 199 23.10 5.08 59.01
CA ALA A 199 22.70 5.78 57.78
C ALA A 199 21.52 5.10 57.08
N VAL A 200 21.48 3.77 57.10
CA VAL A 200 20.39 2.99 56.47
C VAL A 200 19.10 3.09 57.28
N LYS A 201 19.18 3.29 58.60
CA LYS A 201 17.99 3.36 59.50
C LYS A 201 17.26 4.70 59.39
N GLU A 202 17.90 5.78 58.94
CA GLU A 202 17.29 7.08 58.75
C GLU A 202 16.68 7.27 57.34
N LEU A 203 16.85 6.30 56.43
CA LEU A 203 16.31 6.27 55.08
C LEU A 203 15.06 5.39 54.93
N THR A 204 14.62 4.70 55.99
CA THR A 204 13.40 3.90 56.09
C THR A 204 12.39 4.58 56.98
#